data_7d1c17b24cccd4ed3422d6eb57d371e9
#
_entry.id   7d1c17b24cccd4ed3422d6eb57d371e9
#
_cell.length_a   1.000
_cell.length_b   1.000
_cell.length_c   1.000
_cell.angle_alpha   90.00
_cell.angle_beta   90.00
_cell.angle_gamma   90.00
#
_symmetry.space_group_name_H-M   'P 1'
#
loop_
_entity.id
_entity.type
_entity.pdbx_description
1 polymer ?
#
loop_
_entity_poly.entity_id
_entity_poly.type
_entity_poly.pdbx_seq_one_letter_code
_entity_poly.pdbx_strand_id
1 'polypeptide(L)'
;VAEGGTTLWLTATPPGDWRRRWKRGQLSGVILPVRHHGHPLPEPRLIRRWRLWSSLDQGRPLPPVTAFLDRVAKTGGQGLLFVPRVADVDRLLSWIKRRHPDWFEKCRGVSGLDGERMRNLEELRRGNIRFLVTTTVLERGVTIPRCHVLVFGADHPVFDASTLVQIAGRVGRADDYRSGEVWFLSAEGTEGQLRAIREIRWMNRMARRRGWLKE
;
A
#
# COMPACT_ATOMS: atom_id res chain seq x y z
N VAL A 1 18.46 31.86 -5.60
CA VAL A 1 17.85 31.42 -6.87
C VAL A 1 18.79 31.92 -7.96
N ALA A 2 19.45 31.00 -8.66
CA ALA A 2 20.27 31.37 -9.81
C ALA A 2 19.37 31.97 -10.88
N GLU A 3 19.72 33.15 -11.39
CA GLU A 3 19.04 33.78 -12.51
C GLU A 3 19.02 32.83 -13.70
N GLY A 4 17.83 32.48 -14.22
CA GLY A 4 17.66 31.65 -15.41
C GLY A 4 17.44 30.15 -15.21
N GLY A 5 17.36 29.66 -13.97
CA GLY A 5 17.09 28.23 -13.70
C GLY A 5 15.61 27.86 -13.82
N THR A 6 15.31 26.72 -14.46
CA THR A 6 13.97 26.12 -14.47
C THR A 6 13.90 24.99 -13.43
N THR A 7 12.93 25.05 -12.52
CA THR A 7 12.72 23.99 -11.52
C THR A 7 11.58 23.07 -11.95
N LEU A 8 11.84 21.76 -12.02
CA LEU A 8 10.85 20.73 -12.30
C LEU A 8 10.52 19.95 -11.03
N TRP A 9 9.26 19.92 -10.67
CA TRP A 9 8.76 19.15 -9.52
C TRP A 9 8.07 17.88 -10.00
N LEU A 10 8.56 16.72 -9.55
CA LEU A 10 7.94 15.42 -9.80
C LEU A 10 7.40 14.86 -8.50
N THR A 11 6.11 14.56 -8.45
CA THR A 11 5.48 13.98 -7.26
C THR A 11 4.30 13.09 -7.63
N ALA A 12 4.15 11.97 -6.92
CA ALA A 12 2.98 11.11 -7.04
C ALA A 12 1.79 11.63 -6.20
N THR A 13 2.06 12.45 -5.18
CA THR A 13 1.08 12.98 -4.23
C THR A 13 1.29 14.48 -4.05
N PRO A 14 0.83 15.30 -5.02
CA PRO A 14 1.03 16.74 -4.96
C PRO A 14 0.31 17.35 -3.75
N PRO A 15 0.84 18.44 -3.14
CA PRO A 15 0.15 19.20 -2.11
C PRO A 15 -1.27 19.56 -2.53
N GLY A 16 -2.19 19.61 -1.56
CA GLY A 16 -3.63 19.76 -1.84
C GLY A 16 -4.04 21.04 -2.56
N ASP A 17 -3.22 22.10 -2.46
CA ASP A 17 -3.45 23.37 -3.15
C ASP A 17 -2.97 23.35 -4.61
N TRP A 18 -1.99 22.51 -4.96
CA TRP A 18 -1.43 22.45 -6.32
C TRP A 18 -2.47 22.09 -7.37
N ARG A 19 -3.41 21.18 -7.06
CA ARG A 19 -4.52 20.88 -7.97
C ARG A 19 -5.41 22.07 -8.23
N ARG A 20 -5.72 22.86 -7.20
CA ARG A 20 -6.53 24.07 -7.33
C ARG A 20 -5.82 25.11 -8.17
N ARG A 21 -4.52 25.33 -7.91
CA ARG A 21 -3.67 26.24 -8.67
C ARG A 21 -3.53 25.82 -10.13
N TRP A 22 -3.30 24.53 -10.38
CA TRP A 22 -3.24 23.96 -11.72
C TRP A 22 -4.55 24.17 -12.50
N LYS A 23 -5.70 23.85 -11.88
CA LYS A 23 -7.02 24.07 -12.50
C LYS A 23 -7.31 25.53 -12.81
N ARG A 24 -6.73 26.47 -12.05
CA ARG A 24 -6.85 27.92 -12.26
C ARG A 24 -5.80 28.48 -13.20
N GLY A 25 -4.95 27.67 -13.81
CA GLY A 25 -3.84 28.11 -14.66
C GLY A 25 -2.69 28.80 -13.90
N GLN A 26 -2.69 28.77 -12.58
CA GLN A 26 -1.66 29.39 -11.72
C GLN A 26 -0.42 28.51 -11.54
N LEU A 27 -0.45 27.28 -12.00
CA LEU A 27 0.64 26.31 -11.95
C LEU A 27 0.66 25.55 -13.28
N SER A 28 1.73 25.64 -14.01
CA SER A 28 1.97 24.82 -15.20
C SER A 28 2.37 23.41 -14.78
N GLY A 29 1.79 22.40 -15.43
CA GLY A 29 2.14 21.01 -15.13
C GLY A 29 1.30 20.01 -15.88
N VAL A 30 1.76 18.76 -15.87
CA VAL A 30 1.05 17.62 -16.46
C VAL A 30 0.71 16.63 -15.36
N ILE A 31 -0.53 16.15 -15.34
CA ILE A 31 -0.97 15.08 -14.46
C ILE A 31 -1.08 13.82 -15.30
N LEU A 32 -0.28 12.81 -14.94
CA LEU A 32 -0.29 11.48 -15.53
C LEU A 32 -1.01 10.51 -14.56
N PRO A 33 -2.34 10.33 -14.71
CA PRO A 33 -3.15 9.53 -13.78
C PRO A 33 -3.12 8.04 -14.10
N VAL A 34 -2.23 7.62 -14.98
CA VAL A 34 -2.12 6.24 -15.47
C VAL A 34 -0.68 5.75 -15.34
N ARG A 35 -0.52 4.46 -15.11
CA ARG A 35 0.78 3.79 -15.13
C ARG A 35 1.21 3.50 -16.58
N HIS A 36 2.49 3.19 -16.79
CA HIS A 36 3.07 2.87 -18.10
C HIS A 36 2.31 1.78 -18.85
N HIS A 37 1.79 0.78 -18.15
CA HIS A 37 1.02 -0.32 -18.74
C HIS A 37 -0.45 0.02 -19.06
N GLY A 38 -0.95 1.20 -18.70
CA GLY A 38 -2.30 1.66 -19.03
C GLY A 38 -3.45 1.06 -18.20
N HIS A 39 -3.19 0.32 -17.12
CA HIS A 39 -4.25 -0.22 -16.24
C HIS A 39 -4.56 0.71 -15.07
N PRO A 40 -5.80 0.67 -14.54
CA PRO A 40 -6.21 1.52 -13.44
C PRO A 40 -5.41 1.23 -12.16
N LEU A 41 -5.34 2.23 -11.28
CA LEU A 41 -4.84 2.04 -9.93
C LEU A 41 -5.81 1.15 -9.13
N PRO A 42 -5.32 0.23 -8.30
CA PRO A 42 -6.18 -0.61 -7.47
C PRO A 42 -6.93 0.26 -6.44
N GLU A 43 -8.25 0.09 -6.38
CA GLU A 43 -9.07 0.82 -5.42
C GLU A 43 -9.06 0.11 -4.08
N PRO A 44 -8.69 0.81 -2.98
CA PRO A 44 -8.63 0.20 -1.67
C PRO A 44 -10.02 -0.16 -1.13
N ARG A 45 -10.08 -1.31 -0.45
CA ARG A 45 -11.25 -1.72 0.36
C ARG A 45 -11.04 -1.26 1.78
N LEU A 46 -11.97 -0.47 2.33
CA LEU A 46 -11.97 -0.06 3.73
C LEU A 46 -12.70 -1.13 4.56
N ILE A 47 -12.00 -1.71 5.52
CA ILE A 47 -12.51 -2.76 6.40
C ILE A 47 -12.41 -2.26 7.84
N ARG A 48 -13.54 -2.19 8.53
CA ARG A 48 -13.59 -1.78 9.93
C ARG A 48 -13.68 -2.99 10.84
N ARG A 49 -12.87 -2.98 11.90
CA ARG A 49 -12.87 -4.02 12.92
C ARG A 49 -12.74 -3.40 14.32
N TRP A 50 -13.85 -3.25 14.98
CA TRP A 50 -13.87 -2.84 16.37
C TRP A 50 -12.92 -3.70 17.22
N ARG A 51 -12.23 -3.09 18.17
CA ARG A 51 -11.22 -3.75 19.02
C ARG A 51 -10.08 -4.44 18.25
N LEU A 52 -9.66 -3.87 17.12
CA LEU A 52 -8.63 -4.43 16.26
C LEU A 52 -7.36 -4.77 17.06
N TRP A 53 -6.83 -3.80 17.78
CA TRP A 53 -5.59 -3.94 18.54
C TRP A 53 -5.71 -4.89 19.73
N SER A 54 -6.77 -4.77 20.51
CA SER A 54 -7.01 -5.69 21.65
C SER A 54 -7.24 -7.13 21.18
N SER A 55 -7.86 -7.33 20.02
CA SER A 55 -7.98 -8.66 19.43
C SER A 55 -6.64 -9.23 19.01
N LEU A 56 -5.74 -8.39 18.45
CA LEU A 56 -4.38 -8.77 18.11
C LEU A 56 -3.60 -9.24 19.36
N ASP A 57 -3.58 -8.42 20.40
CA ASP A 57 -2.83 -8.68 21.64
C ASP A 57 -3.31 -9.93 22.37
N GLN A 58 -4.63 -10.12 22.42
CA GLN A 58 -5.24 -11.29 23.06
C GLN A 58 -5.22 -12.55 22.19
N GLY A 59 -4.64 -12.46 20.98
CA GLY A 59 -4.62 -13.58 20.04
C GLY A 59 -6.01 -14.02 19.57
N ARG A 60 -7.02 -13.13 19.65
CA ARG A 60 -8.37 -13.41 19.17
C ARG A 60 -8.42 -13.51 17.65
N PRO A 61 -9.42 -14.18 17.06
CA PRO A 61 -9.58 -14.24 15.62
C PRO A 61 -9.70 -12.84 14.98
N LEU A 62 -8.97 -12.64 13.90
CA LEU A 62 -9.01 -11.46 13.04
C LEU A 62 -9.41 -11.90 11.62
N PRO A 63 -10.70 -12.18 11.35
CA PRO A 63 -11.16 -12.70 10.07
C PRO A 63 -10.70 -11.90 8.85
N PRO A 64 -10.60 -10.56 8.89
CA PRO A 64 -10.06 -9.82 7.76
C PRO A 64 -8.59 -10.14 7.44
N VAL A 65 -7.76 -10.37 8.47
CA VAL A 65 -6.35 -10.75 8.26
C VAL A 65 -6.28 -12.16 7.66
N THR A 66 -7.02 -13.12 8.24
CA THR A 66 -7.11 -14.48 7.70
C THR A 66 -7.57 -14.48 6.24
N ALA A 67 -8.66 -13.75 5.94
CA ALA A 67 -9.20 -13.66 4.58
C ALA A 67 -8.20 -13.04 3.59
N PHE A 68 -7.39 -12.07 4.05
CA PHE A 68 -6.32 -11.50 3.23
C PHE A 68 -5.23 -12.52 2.93
N LEU A 69 -4.74 -13.24 3.95
CA LEU A 69 -3.71 -14.28 3.78
C LEU A 69 -4.18 -15.35 2.79
N ASP A 70 -5.40 -15.84 2.97
CA ASP A 70 -6.01 -16.84 2.09
C ASP A 70 -6.18 -16.33 0.66
N ARG A 71 -6.61 -15.06 0.51
CA ARG A 71 -6.78 -14.44 -0.81
C ARG A 71 -5.46 -14.36 -1.57
N VAL A 72 -4.40 -13.89 -0.91
CA VAL A 72 -3.04 -13.82 -1.48
C VAL A 72 -2.56 -15.21 -1.87
N ALA A 73 -2.77 -16.21 -1.02
CA ALA A 73 -2.37 -17.59 -1.29
C ALA A 73 -3.08 -18.17 -2.53
N LYS A 74 -4.41 -17.98 -2.63
CA LYS A 74 -5.21 -18.46 -3.76
C LYS A 74 -4.78 -17.86 -5.10
N THR A 75 -4.27 -16.63 -5.10
CA THR A 75 -3.80 -15.97 -6.33
C THR A 75 -2.37 -16.36 -6.70
N GLY A 76 -1.67 -17.12 -5.86
CA GLY A 76 -0.22 -17.35 -6.01
C GLY A 76 0.61 -16.08 -5.80
N GLY A 77 0.00 -15.02 -5.23
CA GLY A 77 0.60 -13.72 -5.04
C GLY A 77 1.46 -13.60 -3.80
N GLN A 78 1.92 -12.39 -3.54
CA GLN A 78 2.74 -11.99 -2.40
C GLN A 78 2.05 -10.86 -1.64
N GLY A 79 2.08 -10.92 -0.31
CA GLY A 79 1.41 -9.97 0.57
C GLY A 79 2.38 -9.06 1.30
N LEU A 80 2.16 -7.74 1.20
CA LEU A 80 2.78 -6.75 2.07
C LEU A 80 1.76 -6.35 3.15
N LEU A 81 2.13 -6.56 4.41
CA LEU A 81 1.33 -6.17 5.55
C LEU A 81 2.01 -4.98 6.23
N PHE A 82 1.44 -3.80 6.04
CA PHE A 82 1.95 -2.57 6.65
C PHE A 82 1.36 -2.39 8.04
N VAL A 83 2.22 -2.08 9.01
CA VAL A 83 1.85 -1.75 10.38
C VAL A 83 2.40 -0.37 10.76
N PRO A 84 1.80 0.35 11.73
CA PRO A 84 2.20 1.74 12.01
C PRO A 84 3.53 1.87 12.73
N ARG A 85 3.90 0.92 13.59
CA ARG A 85 5.08 0.99 14.44
C ARG A 85 5.96 -0.25 14.30
N VAL A 86 7.25 -0.09 14.59
CA VAL A 86 8.20 -1.22 14.59
C VAL A 86 7.74 -2.35 15.53
N ALA A 87 7.32 -2.01 16.73
CA ALA A 87 6.81 -3.00 17.69
C ALA A 87 5.56 -3.76 17.20
N ASP A 88 4.79 -3.19 16.30
CA ASP A 88 3.60 -3.83 15.74
C ASP A 88 3.95 -4.92 14.71
N VAL A 89 5.18 -4.92 14.17
CA VAL A 89 5.69 -5.98 13.30
C VAL A 89 5.70 -7.30 14.09
N ASP A 90 6.36 -7.31 15.25
CA ASP A 90 6.47 -8.52 16.08
C ASP A 90 5.11 -8.95 16.67
N ARG A 91 4.25 -7.98 17.00
CA ARG A 91 2.90 -8.27 17.47
C ARG A 91 2.07 -9.00 16.41
N LEU A 92 2.08 -8.52 15.16
CA LEU A 92 1.35 -9.15 14.07
C LEU A 92 1.95 -10.50 13.68
N LEU A 93 3.29 -10.61 13.65
CA LEU A 93 3.98 -11.88 13.41
C LEU A 93 3.64 -12.93 14.49
N SER A 94 3.64 -12.54 15.77
CA SER A 94 3.28 -13.41 16.88
C SER A 94 1.83 -13.87 16.79
N TRP A 95 0.92 -13.00 16.32
CA TRP A 95 -0.46 -13.37 16.06
C TRP A 95 -0.56 -14.38 14.89
N ILE A 96 0.14 -14.12 13.78
CA ILE A 96 0.18 -15.03 12.62
C ILE A 96 0.74 -16.40 13.06
N LYS A 97 1.84 -16.44 13.80
CA LYS A 97 2.44 -17.67 14.32
C LYS A 97 1.44 -18.50 15.13
N ARG A 98 0.67 -17.84 15.98
CA ARG A 98 -0.29 -18.48 16.88
C ARG A 98 -1.53 -19.00 16.17
N ARG A 99 -2.00 -18.25 15.16
CA ARG A 99 -3.28 -18.53 14.48
C ARG A 99 -3.14 -19.26 13.16
N HIS A 100 -2.00 -19.08 12.50
CA HIS A 100 -1.72 -19.58 11.16
C HIS A 100 -0.25 -20.01 11.04
N PRO A 101 0.16 -21.08 11.76
CA PRO A 101 1.56 -21.53 11.79
C PRO A 101 2.09 -21.83 10.39
N ASP A 102 1.29 -22.41 9.50
CA ASP A 102 1.69 -22.74 8.13
C ASP A 102 2.02 -21.47 7.31
N TRP A 103 1.31 -20.37 7.56
CA TRP A 103 1.62 -19.10 6.92
C TRP A 103 2.82 -18.40 7.56
N PHE A 104 3.04 -18.61 8.86
CA PHE A 104 4.16 -18.02 9.57
C PHE A 104 5.51 -18.46 9.01
N GLU A 105 5.65 -19.70 8.59
CA GLU A 105 6.88 -20.20 7.97
C GLU A 105 7.26 -19.42 6.71
N LYS A 106 6.28 -18.94 5.98
CA LYS A 106 6.42 -18.11 4.77
C LYS A 106 6.28 -16.62 5.03
N CYS A 107 6.36 -16.20 6.29
CA CYS A 107 6.21 -14.82 6.72
C CYS A 107 7.53 -14.31 7.31
N ARG A 108 7.89 -13.06 7.00
CA ARG A 108 9.04 -12.38 7.63
C ARG A 108 8.61 -10.99 8.07
N GLY A 109 9.30 -10.47 9.08
CA GLY A 109 9.19 -9.08 9.52
C GLY A 109 10.37 -8.27 9.06
N VAL A 110 10.15 -7.00 8.78
CA VAL A 110 11.20 -6.03 8.52
C VAL A 110 10.90 -4.77 9.30
N SER A 111 11.78 -4.49 10.25
CA SER A 111 11.74 -3.28 11.07
C SER A 111 13.09 -2.58 10.98
N GLY A 112 13.13 -1.38 10.43
CA GLY A 112 14.33 -0.54 10.44
C GLY A 112 15.26 -0.65 9.24
N LEU A 113 16.52 -0.23 9.43
CA LEU A 113 17.55 -0.03 8.39
C LEU A 113 18.42 -1.27 8.12
N ASP A 114 18.02 -2.44 8.56
CA ASP A 114 18.86 -3.62 8.65
C ASP A 114 19.20 -4.25 7.28
N GLY A 115 20.41 -4.80 7.17
CA GLY A 115 20.85 -5.57 6.01
C GLY A 115 19.94 -6.76 5.68
N GLU A 116 19.22 -7.27 6.65
CA GLU A 116 18.17 -8.28 6.48
C GLU A 116 16.98 -7.80 5.62
N ARG A 117 16.75 -6.49 5.57
CA ARG A 117 15.65 -5.91 4.79
C ARG A 117 15.78 -6.23 3.30
N MET A 118 16.93 -6.00 2.71
CA MET A 118 17.17 -6.29 1.30
C MET A 118 17.06 -7.78 1.04
N ARG A 119 17.60 -8.61 1.92
CA ARG A 119 17.49 -10.06 1.84
C ARG A 119 16.03 -10.52 1.88
N ASN A 120 15.25 -10.06 2.84
CA ASN A 120 13.84 -10.44 2.97
C ASN A 120 12.98 -9.95 1.79
N LEU A 121 13.29 -8.79 1.21
CA LEU A 121 12.64 -8.32 -0.01
C LEU A 121 12.98 -9.20 -1.21
N GLU A 122 14.22 -9.66 -1.31
CA GLU A 122 14.65 -10.53 -2.38
C GLU A 122 14.03 -11.92 -2.25
N GLU A 123 13.97 -12.47 -1.02
CA GLU A 123 13.25 -13.70 -0.71
C GLU A 123 11.77 -13.61 -1.09
N LEU A 124 11.13 -12.47 -0.80
CA LEU A 124 9.75 -12.20 -1.21
C LEU A 124 9.63 -12.18 -2.75
N ARG A 125 10.53 -11.48 -3.44
CA ARG A 125 10.52 -11.40 -4.92
C ARG A 125 10.73 -12.74 -5.59
N ARG A 126 11.57 -13.60 -5.02
CA ARG A 126 11.82 -14.96 -5.49
C ARG A 126 10.68 -15.94 -5.15
N GLY A 127 9.75 -15.55 -4.29
CA GLY A 127 8.64 -16.38 -3.84
C GLY A 127 9.02 -17.40 -2.74
N ASN A 128 10.23 -17.32 -2.17
CA ASN A 128 10.68 -18.17 -1.05
C ASN A 128 9.87 -17.86 0.22
N ILE A 129 9.52 -16.59 0.41
CA ILE A 129 8.52 -16.17 1.40
C ILE A 129 7.31 -15.58 0.67
N ARG A 130 6.17 -15.57 1.32
CA ARG A 130 4.91 -15.08 0.74
C ARG A 130 4.41 -13.79 1.36
N PHE A 131 4.73 -13.56 2.60
CA PHE A 131 4.25 -12.40 3.36
C PHE A 131 5.41 -11.63 3.98
N LEU A 132 5.34 -10.31 3.90
CA LEU A 132 6.26 -9.41 4.56
C LEU A 132 5.50 -8.42 5.42
N VAL A 133 5.73 -8.46 6.74
CA VAL A 133 5.21 -7.48 7.69
C VAL A 133 6.23 -6.37 7.84
N THR A 134 5.82 -5.12 7.62
CA THR A 134 6.74 -3.97 7.60
C THR A 134 6.06 -2.67 8.03
N THR A 135 6.86 -1.66 8.31
CA THR A 135 6.40 -0.29 8.47
C THR A 135 6.46 0.49 7.15
N THR A 136 6.13 1.78 7.18
CA THR A 136 6.10 2.67 5.99
C THR A 136 7.45 2.85 5.29
N VAL A 137 8.54 2.42 5.91
CA VAL A 137 9.93 2.62 5.45
C VAL A 137 10.33 1.68 4.30
N LEU A 138 9.41 0.96 3.69
CA LEU A 138 9.75 0.11 2.55
C LEU A 138 10.27 0.96 1.39
N GLU A 139 11.54 0.73 0.95
CA GLU A 139 12.22 1.57 -0.03
C GLU A 139 11.42 1.82 -1.31
N ARG A 140 11.52 3.05 -1.77
CA ARG A 140 11.01 3.46 -3.08
C ARG A 140 11.73 2.64 -4.16
N GLY A 141 11.00 2.11 -5.12
CA GLY A 141 11.59 1.50 -6.31
C GLY A 141 11.53 -0.03 -6.39
N VAL A 142 11.18 -0.75 -5.34
CA VAL A 142 11.06 -2.21 -5.40
C VAL A 142 9.71 -2.62 -6.01
N THR A 143 9.76 -3.33 -7.13
CA THR A 143 8.59 -4.00 -7.72
C THR A 143 8.50 -5.41 -7.16
N ILE A 144 7.35 -5.76 -6.61
CA ILE A 144 7.05 -7.10 -6.10
C ILE A 144 6.05 -7.73 -7.06
N PRO A 145 6.35 -8.90 -7.63
CA PRO A 145 5.42 -9.61 -8.49
C PRO A 145 4.13 -9.96 -7.75
N ARG A 146 2.99 -9.90 -8.44
CA ARG A 146 1.68 -10.31 -7.90
C ARG A 146 1.39 -9.75 -6.49
N CYS A 147 1.76 -8.48 -6.27
CA CYS A 147 1.69 -7.84 -4.97
C CYS A 147 0.25 -7.54 -4.55
N HIS A 148 -0.06 -7.90 -3.31
CA HIS A 148 -1.26 -7.50 -2.57
C HIS A 148 -0.84 -6.73 -1.32
N VAL A 149 -1.68 -5.84 -0.82
CA VAL A 149 -1.38 -4.98 0.32
C VAL A 149 -2.49 -5.00 1.35
N LEU A 150 -2.13 -5.19 2.61
CA LEU A 150 -2.95 -4.93 3.78
C LEU A 150 -2.28 -3.83 4.62
N VAL A 151 -3.00 -2.76 4.92
CA VAL A 151 -2.59 -1.77 5.92
C VAL A 151 -3.35 -2.06 7.20
N PHE A 152 -2.65 -2.58 8.20
CA PHE A 152 -3.21 -2.91 9.53
C PHE A 152 -3.11 -1.68 10.44
N GLY A 153 -4.21 -1.27 11.03
CA GLY A 153 -4.28 -0.03 11.81
C GLY A 153 -4.20 1.21 10.90
N ALA A 154 -4.89 1.17 9.75
CA ALA A 154 -4.88 2.24 8.76
C ALA A 154 -5.46 3.58 9.25
N ASP A 155 -6.05 3.62 10.45
CA ASP A 155 -6.49 4.79 11.20
C ASP A 155 -5.38 5.49 12.01
N HIS A 156 -4.20 4.87 12.11
CA HIS A 156 -3.06 5.49 12.80
C HIS A 156 -2.53 6.72 12.02
N PRO A 157 -2.17 7.83 12.69
CA PRO A 157 -1.73 9.07 12.05
C PRO A 157 -0.56 8.95 11.07
N VAL A 158 0.32 7.95 11.23
CA VAL A 158 1.42 7.69 10.30
C VAL A 158 0.93 7.33 8.89
N PHE A 159 -0.30 6.84 8.77
CA PHE A 159 -0.94 6.51 7.51
C PHE A 159 -1.82 7.68 7.02
N ASP A 160 -1.20 8.79 6.71
CA ASP A 160 -1.89 9.90 6.05
C ASP A 160 -2.37 9.53 4.63
N ALA A 161 -3.15 10.39 4.00
CA ALA A 161 -3.69 10.13 2.67
C ALA A 161 -2.59 9.90 1.62
N SER A 162 -1.48 10.63 1.71
CA SER A 162 -0.35 10.51 0.80
C SER A 162 0.33 9.15 0.93
N THR A 163 0.62 8.75 2.15
CA THR A 163 1.22 7.44 2.47
C THR A 163 0.33 6.30 2.00
N LEU A 164 -0.98 6.37 2.27
CA LEU A 164 -1.94 5.35 1.83
C LEU A 164 -2.02 5.23 0.30
N VAL A 165 -1.98 6.34 -0.44
CA VAL A 165 -1.93 6.34 -1.91
C VAL A 165 -0.63 5.69 -2.41
N GLN A 166 0.51 6.01 -1.80
CA GLN A 166 1.81 5.44 -2.17
C GLN A 166 1.86 3.93 -1.89
N ILE A 167 1.33 3.49 -0.75
CA ILE A 167 1.22 2.08 -0.39
C ILE A 167 0.31 1.34 -1.37
N ALA A 168 -0.89 1.84 -1.64
CA ALA A 168 -1.80 1.28 -2.63
C ALA A 168 -1.16 1.21 -4.02
N GLY A 169 -0.37 2.22 -4.36
CA GLY A 169 0.38 2.30 -5.59
C GLY A 169 1.42 1.20 -5.80
N ARG A 170 1.70 0.34 -4.85
CA ARG A 170 2.61 -0.81 -5.01
C ARG A 170 1.97 -2.00 -5.70
N VAL A 171 0.66 -2.12 -5.59
CA VAL A 171 -0.12 -3.22 -6.18
C VAL A 171 -0.29 -3.01 -7.68
N GLY A 172 -0.18 -4.08 -8.46
CA GLY A 172 -0.38 -4.07 -9.91
C GLY A 172 0.71 -3.31 -10.69
N ARG A 173 1.96 -3.33 -10.24
CA ARG A 173 3.10 -2.71 -10.93
C ARG A 173 3.79 -3.61 -11.95
N ALA A 174 3.68 -4.93 -11.75
CA ALA A 174 4.28 -5.89 -12.67
C ALA A 174 3.45 -6.01 -13.94
N ASP A 175 4.10 -6.13 -15.09
CA ASP A 175 3.43 -6.20 -16.39
C ASP A 175 2.62 -7.48 -16.57
N ASP A 176 3.03 -8.56 -15.92
CA ASP A 176 2.39 -9.87 -15.93
C ASP A 176 1.25 -10.00 -14.89
N TYR A 177 1.18 -9.06 -13.92
CA TYR A 177 0.14 -9.06 -12.89
C TYR A 177 -0.31 -7.64 -12.56
N ARG A 178 -1.32 -7.19 -13.26
CA ARG A 178 -1.82 -5.80 -13.25
C ARG A 178 -2.92 -5.55 -12.23
N SER A 179 -3.39 -6.60 -11.56
CA SER A 179 -4.41 -6.56 -10.52
C SER A 179 -3.81 -6.91 -9.15
N GLY A 180 -4.59 -6.75 -8.10
CA GLY A 180 -4.25 -7.13 -6.73
C GLY A 180 -5.15 -6.43 -5.74
N GLU A 181 -5.14 -6.92 -4.51
CA GLU A 181 -6.00 -6.41 -3.45
C GLU A 181 -5.25 -5.33 -2.65
N VAL A 182 -5.96 -4.26 -2.32
CA VAL A 182 -5.51 -3.25 -1.36
C VAL A 182 -6.58 -3.14 -0.28
N TRP A 183 -6.21 -3.46 0.96
CA TRP A 183 -7.11 -3.44 2.09
C TRP A 183 -6.61 -2.46 3.16
N PHE A 184 -7.47 -1.53 3.57
CA PHE A 184 -7.25 -0.66 4.71
C PHE A 184 -8.07 -1.21 5.88
N LEU A 185 -7.39 -1.88 6.82
CA LEU A 185 -8.00 -2.46 8.01
C LEU A 185 -7.75 -1.51 9.19
N SER A 186 -8.82 -1.07 9.82
CA SER A 186 -8.78 -0.07 10.88
C SER A 186 -9.85 -0.32 11.95
N ALA A 187 -9.65 0.21 13.15
CA ALA A 187 -10.69 0.25 14.17
C ALA A 187 -11.77 1.27 13.80
N GLU A 188 -11.34 2.41 13.27
CA GLU A 188 -12.20 3.53 12.92
C GLU A 188 -11.95 4.01 11.48
N GLY A 189 -12.89 4.76 10.93
CA GLY A 189 -12.71 5.44 9.65
C GLY A 189 -12.09 6.81 9.87
N THR A 190 -11.09 7.17 9.06
CA THR A 190 -10.44 8.48 9.11
C THR A 190 -10.60 9.24 7.81
N GLU A 191 -10.49 10.57 7.89
CA GLU A 191 -10.48 11.44 6.70
C GLU A 191 -9.30 11.10 5.78
N GLY A 192 -8.14 10.71 6.33
CA GLY A 192 -6.98 10.27 5.56
C GLY A 192 -7.28 9.09 4.65
N GLN A 193 -7.95 8.06 5.17
CA GLN A 193 -8.39 6.89 4.40
C GLN A 193 -9.37 7.28 3.27
N LEU A 194 -10.38 8.09 3.59
CA LEU A 194 -11.37 8.53 2.63
C LEU A 194 -10.75 9.41 1.54
N ARG A 195 -9.81 10.28 1.90
CA ARG A 195 -9.06 11.10 0.93
C ARG A 195 -8.21 10.23 0.01
N ALA A 196 -7.50 9.25 0.52
CA ALA A 196 -6.71 8.32 -0.29
C ALA A 196 -7.57 7.58 -1.32
N ILE A 197 -8.72 7.04 -0.89
CA ILE A 197 -9.66 6.35 -1.79
C ILE A 197 -10.23 7.32 -2.85
N ARG A 198 -10.65 8.52 -2.44
CA ARG A 198 -11.16 9.55 -3.37
C ARG A 198 -10.11 9.97 -4.40
N GLU A 199 -8.85 10.06 -3.97
CA GLU A 199 -7.70 10.37 -4.82
C GLU A 199 -7.51 9.32 -5.91
N ILE A 200 -7.41 8.05 -5.52
CA ILE A 200 -7.23 6.92 -6.46
C ILE A 200 -8.40 6.85 -7.44
N ARG A 201 -9.62 6.96 -6.96
CA ARG A 201 -10.82 6.98 -7.82
C ARG A 201 -10.84 8.17 -8.78
N TRP A 202 -10.38 9.32 -8.34
CA TRP A 202 -10.28 10.51 -9.18
C TRP A 202 -9.25 10.30 -10.30
N MET A 203 -8.08 9.74 -10.00
CA MET A 203 -7.06 9.39 -10.99
C MET A 203 -7.60 8.39 -12.02
N ASN A 204 -8.25 7.31 -11.57
CA ASN A 204 -8.85 6.32 -12.46
C ASN A 204 -9.93 6.92 -13.36
N ARG A 205 -10.80 7.80 -12.82
CA ARG A 205 -11.80 8.50 -13.64
C ARG A 205 -11.18 9.43 -14.68
N MET A 206 -10.12 10.15 -14.30
CA MET A 206 -9.40 11.05 -15.22
C MET A 206 -8.75 10.24 -16.35
N ALA A 207 -8.06 9.15 -16.03
CA ALA A 207 -7.42 8.28 -17.01
C ALA A 207 -8.44 7.68 -17.98
N ARG A 208 -9.60 7.22 -17.47
CA ARG A 208 -10.70 6.70 -18.29
C ARG A 208 -11.26 7.77 -19.24
N ARG A 209 -11.53 8.97 -18.74
CA ARG A 209 -12.06 10.06 -19.58
C ARG A 209 -11.11 10.51 -20.69
N ARG A 210 -9.80 10.30 -20.52
CA ARG A 210 -8.78 10.63 -21.52
C ARG A 210 -8.45 9.47 -22.47
N GLY A 211 -9.13 8.32 -22.34
CA GLY A 211 -8.84 7.13 -23.15
C GLY A 211 -7.46 6.51 -22.88
N TRP A 212 -6.87 6.76 -21.70
CA TRP A 212 -5.53 6.29 -21.36
C TRP A 212 -5.51 4.93 -20.68
N LEU A 213 -6.68 4.40 -20.31
CA LEU A 213 -6.77 3.05 -19.78
C LEU A 213 -6.93 2.06 -20.94
N LYS A 214 -6.12 1.00 -20.87
CA LYS A 214 -6.32 -0.19 -21.71
C LYS A 214 -7.47 -1.02 -21.11
N GLU A 215 -8.33 -1.51 -21.94
CA GLU A 215 -9.39 -2.44 -21.58
C GLU A 215 -8.84 -3.82 -21.18
#